data_3ffa4fdd7f3b38bd688622655bd48441
#
_entry.id   3ffa4fdd7f3b38bd688622655bd48441
#
_cell.length_a   1.000
_cell.length_b   1.000
_cell.length_c   1.000
_cell.angle_alpha   90.00
_cell.angle_beta   90.00
_cell.angle_gamma   90.00
#
_symmetry.space_group_name_H-M   'P 1'
#
loop_
_entity.id
_entity.type
_entity.pdbx_description
1 polymer ?
#
loop_
_entity_poly.entity_id
_entity_poly.type
_entity_poly.pdbx_seq_one_letter_code
_entity_poly.pdbx_strand_id
1 'polypeptide(L)'
;KRSILGVLFSSSLFAGRAPDGHVALTVFAGGMRQPETGRLETAALLARVLPDLRDLLGVTGEPVFTHHTFWPKAIPQYNLGHERFLEPLARIEATQPGLFIGSNARDGIALPDCLKSGTEAARKAGEFVAKV
;
A
#
# COMPACT_ATOMS: atom_id res chain seq x y z
N LYS A 1 3.85 22.90 -1.44
CA LYS A 1 3.27 21.57 -1.64
C LYS A 1 4.33 20.56 -1.28
N ARG A 2 4.02 19.56 -0.44
CA ARG A 2 4.96 18.54 0.00
C ARG A 2 5.10 17.44 -1.06
N SER A 3 6.29 16.86 -1.17
CA SER A 3 6.59 15.76 -2.08
C SER A 3 6.32 14.40 -1.44
N ILE A 4 6.36 14.33 -0.10
CA ILE A 4 6.06 13.12 0.65
C ILE A 4 4.57 12.98 0.95
N LEU A 5 4.08 11.75 0.99
CA LEU A 5 2.72 11.39 1.44
C LEU A 5 2.70 11.02 2.92
N GLY A 6 3.76 10.41 3.41
CA GLY A 6 3.89 9.99 4.79
C GLY A 6 5.24 9.36 5.06
N VAL A 7 5.55 9.19 6.35
CA VAL A 7 6.79 8.57 6.83
C VAL A 7 6.45 7.58 7.93
N LEU A 8 6.99 6.37 7.83
CA LEU A 8 6.99 5.38 8.92
C LEU A 8 8.37 5.36 9.58
N PHE A 9 8.39 5.43 10.88
CA PHE A 9 9.60 5.34 11.71
C PHE A 9 9.91 3.86 11.98
N SER A 10 10.39 3.16 10.94
CA SER A 10 10.50 1.70 10.94
C SER A 10 11.37 1.14 12.06
N SER A 11 12.47 1.82 12.39
CA SER A 11 13.36 1.41 13.50
C SER A 11 12.81 1.72 14.89
N SER A 12 11.89 2.69 15.01
CA SER A 12 11.20 2.98 16.28
C SER A 12 10.05 2.01 16.53
N LEU A 13 9.43 1.48 15.46
CA LEU A 13 8.31 0.55 15.56
C LEU A 13 8.78 -0.90 15.74
N PHE A 14 9.91 -1.27 15.15
CA PHE A 14 10.36 -2.66 15.10
C PHE A 14 11.87 -2.75 15.38
N ALA A 15 12.26 -3.58 16.34
CA ALA A 15 13.65 -3.87 16.63
C ALA A 15 14.37 -4.50 15.40
N GLY A 16 15.68 -4.23 15.28
CA GLY A 16 16.52 -4.79 14.23
C GLY A 16 16.28 -4.20 12.82
N ARG A 17 15.57 -3.06 12.70
CA ARG A 17 15.35 -2.38 11.42
C ARG A 17 16.43 -1.37 11.04
N ALA A 18 17.33 -1.06 11.95
CA ALA A 18 18.52 -0.25 11.70
C ALA A 18 19.66 -0.74 12.60
N PRO A 19 20.93 -0.55 12.20
CA PRO A 19 22.07 -0.73 13.08
C PRO A 19 22.02 0.23 14.27
N ASP A 20 22.75 -0.08 15.33
CA ASP A 20 22.86 0.79 16.51
C ASP A 20 23.32 2.20 16.12
N GLY A 21 22.71 3.20 16.73
CA GLY A 21 22.96 4.61 16.42
C GLY A 21 22.39 5.12 15.09
N HIS A 22 21.64 4.29 14.36
CA HIS A 22 21.00 4.66 13.10
C HIS A 22 19.48 4.64 13.20
N VAL A 23 18.83 5.39 12.31
CA VAL A 23 17.37 5.44 12.18
C VAL A 23 16.96 4.98 10.78
N ALA A 24 15.94 4.13 10.68
CA ALA A 24 15.34 3.76 9.42
C ALA A 24 13.98 4.43 9.25
N LEU A 25 13.83 5.19 8.18
CA LEU A 25 12.59 5.84 7.77
C LEU A 25 12.10 5.22 6.47
N THR A 26 10.84 4.79 6.43
CA THR A 26 10.17 4.41 5.19
C THR A 26 9.31 5.56 4.71
N VAL A 27 9.68 6.15 3.58
CA VAL A 27 9.03 7.36 3.04
C VAL A 27 8.18 6.99 1.84
N PHE A 28 6.93 7.45 1.85
CA PHE A 28 6.00 7.30 0.73
C PHE A 28 5.94 8.59 -0.07
N ALA A 29 6.10 8.48 -1.39
CA ALA A 29 6.05 9.62 -2.31
C ALA A 29 5.30 9.25 -3.60
N GLY A 30 4.79 10.24 -4.33
CA GLY A 30 4.06 10.02 -5.58
C GLY A 30 2.56 9.83 -5.40
N GLY A 31 2.03 8.65 -5.80
CA GLY A 31 0.60 8.34 -5.77
C GLY A 31 -0.23 9.17 -6.74
N MET A 32 -1.57 9.11 -6.62
CA MET A 32 -2.52 9.77 -7.53
C MET A 32 -2.38 11.30 -7.60
N ARG A 33 -1.90 11.93 -6.52
CA ARG A 33 -1.78 13.40 -6.46
C ARG A 33 -0.51 13.93 -7.07
N GLN A 34 0.52 13.11 -7.23
CA GLN A 34 1.84 13.45 -7.75
C GLN A 34 2.46 12.26 -8.49
N PRO A 35 1.82 11.74 -9.55
CA PRO A 35 2.27 10.52 -10.23
C PRO A 35 3.67 10.68 -10.84
N GLU A 36 4.03 11.89 -11.24
CA GLU A 36 5.35 12.23 -11.77
C GLU A 36 6.47 12.07 -10.71
N THR A 37 6.18 12.37 -9.45
CA THR A 37 7.15 12.22 -8.35
C THR A 37 7.51 10.75 -8.13
N GLY A 38 6.52 9.86 -8.20
CA GLY A 38 6.76 8.42 -8.05
C GLY A 38 7.59 7.78 -9.16
N ARG A 39 7.70 8.44 -10.31
CA ARG A 39 8.46 7.96 -11.49
C ARG A 39 9.88 8.50 -11.58
N LEU A 40 10.27 9.34 -10.65
CA LEU A 40 11.61 9.92 -10.65
C LEU A 40 12.66 8.85 -10.37
N GLU A 41 13.82 9.02 -10.97
CA GLU A 41 15.03 8.28 -10.60
C GLU A 41 15.41 8.59 -9.16
N THR A 42 16.11 7.65 -8.50
CA THR A 42 16.40 7.69 -7.07
C THR A 42 17.03 9.01 -6.61
N ALA A 43 18.02 9.51 -7.34
CA ALA A 43 18.70 10.76 -6.99
C ALA A 43 17.75 11.97 -7.04
N ALA A 44 16.93 12.06 -8.08
CA ALA A 44 15.95 13.13 -8.25
C ALA A 44 14.82 13.04 -7.21
N LEU A 45 14.39 11.82 -6.85
CA LEU A 45 13.42 11.59 -5.79
C LEU A 45 13.95 12.01 -4.43
N LEU A 46 15.18 11.64 -4.10
CA LEU A 46 15.86 12.06 -2.86
C LEU A 46 15.98 13.58 -2.75
N ALA A 47 16.37 14.25 -3.83
CA ALA A 47 16.45 15.70 -3.86
C ALA A 47 15.12 16.39 -3.56
N ARG A 48 13.98 15.74 -3.83
CA ARG A 48 12.64 16.25 -3.47
C ARG A 48 12.21 15.88 -2.05
N VAL A 49 12.56 14.68 -1.60
CA VAL A 49 12.11 14.12 -0.33
C VAL A 49 12.89 14.66 0.87
N LEU A 50 14.21 14.78 0.75
CA LEU A 50 15.08 15.23 1.85
C LEU A 50 14.72 16.61 2.41
N PRO A 51 14.41 17.64 1.60
CA PRO A 51 13.95 18.92 2.13
C PRO A 51 12.68 18.81 2.98
N ASP A 52 11.73 17.95 2.60
CA ASP A 52 10.52 17.74 3.38
C ASP A 52 10.82 17.04 4.72
N LEU A 53 11.73 16.06 4.74
CA LEU A 53 12.16 15.39 5.98
C LEU A 53 12.90 16.35 6.90
N ARG A 54 13.75 17.20 6.36
CA ARG A 54 14.47 18.23 7.15
C ARG A 54 13.52 19.22 7.78
N ASP A 55 12.56 19.72 7.00
CA ASP A 55 11.62 20.74 7.45
C ASP A 55 10.55 20.17 8.41
N LEU A 56 10.05 18.98 8.19
CA LEU A 56 8.97 18.40 8.99
C LEU A 56 9.46 17.65 10.22
N LEU A 57 10.62 16.99 10.13
CA LEU A 57 11.11 16.08 11.16
C LEU A 57 12.43 16.52 11.77
N GLY A 58 13.02 17.62 11.31
CA GLY A 58 14.31 18.12 11.79
C GLY A 58 15.47 17.17 11.45
N VAL A 59 15.34 16.31 10.43
CA VAL A 59 16.40 15.41 10.00
C VAL A 59 17.62 16.22 9.56
N THR A 60 18.79 15.92 10.10
CA THR A 60 20.06 16.55 9.76
C THR A 60 20.99 15.54 9.06
N GLY A 61 21.93 16.06 8.27
CA GLY A 61 22.89 15.22 7.53
C GLY A 61 22.29 14.58 6.27
N GLU A 62 23.02 13.63 5.74
CA GLU A 62 22.66 12.86 4.55
C GLU A 62 22.40 11.40 4.92
N PRO A 63 21.51 10.70 4.17
CA PRO A 63 21.29 9.28 4.42
C PRO A 63 22.54 8.47 4.08
N VAL A 64 22.93 7.58 4.98
CA VAL A 64 24.07 6.66 4.78
C VAL A 64 23.70 5.47 3.92
N PHE A 65 22.40 5.18 3.79
CA PHE A 65 21.85 4.14 2.94
C PHE A 65 20.51 4.58 2.39
N THR A 66 20.27 4.28 1.11
CA THR A 66 18.97 4.51 0.48
C THR A 66 18.58 3.32 -0.38
N HIS A 67 17.32 2.95 -0.31
CA HIS A 67 16.71 1.96 -1.20
C HIS A 67 15.41 2.53 -1.75
N HIS A 68 15.24 2.46 -3.07
CA HIS A 68 14.05 2.96 -3.76
C HIS A 68 13.34 1.82 -4.46
N THR A 69 12.07 1.67 -4.19
CA THR A 69 11.18 0.75 -4.90
C THR A 69 10.03 1.52 -5.53
N PHE A 70 9.89 1.40 -6.84
CA PHE A 70 8.76 1.95 -7.57
C PHE A 70 7.67 0.88 -7.78
N TRP A 71 6.45 1.20 -7.37
CA TRP A 71 5.29 0.36 -7.55
C TRP A 71 4.34 1.00 -8.57
N PRO A 72 4.38 0.59 -9.86
CA PRO A 72 3.54 1.21 -10.91
C PRO A 72 2.04 0.98 -10.69
N LYS A 73 1.68 -0.11 -10.01
CA LYS A 73 0.31 -0.47 -9.61
C LYS A 73 0.35 -0.90 -8.14
N ALA A 74 0.30 0.08 -7.24
CA ALA A 74 0.42 -0.18 -5.81
C ALA A 74 -0.95 -0.47 -5.18
N ILE A 75 -1.71 0.58 -4.86
CA ILE A 75 -2.97 0.50 -4.13
C ILE A 75 -4.13 0.79 -5.08
N PRO A 76 -5.15 -0.09 -5.17
CA PRO A 76 -6.38 0.20 -5.90
C PRO A 76 -7.00 1.52 -5.42
N GLN A 77 -7.48 2.32 -6.37
CA GLN A 77 -8.14 3.59 -6.07
C GLN A 77 -9.64 3.44 -6.28
N TYR A 78 -10.43 3.63 -5.22
CA TYR A 78 -11.89 3.59 -5.27
C TYR A 78 -12.41 4.96 -5.72
N ASN A 79 -12.24 5.25 -7.01
CA ASN A 79 -12.73 6.47 -7.62
C ASN A 79 -14.26 6.43 -7.78
N LEU A 80 -14.87 7.58 -8.06
CA LEU A 80 -16.29 7.65 -8.40
C LEU A 80 -16.61 6.69 -9.55
N GLY A 81 -17.67 5.90 -9.41
CA GLY A 81 -18.04 4.87 -10.37
C GLY A 81 -17.29 3.54 -10.17
N HIS A 82 -16.59 3.33 -9.05
CA HIS A 82 -15.91 2.07 -8.73
C HIS A 82 -16.90 0.89 -8.63
N GLU A 83 -18.12 1.13 -8.19
CA GLU A 83 -19.20 0.16 -8.08
C GLU A 83 -19.44 -0.62 -9.38
N ARG A 84 -19.21 -0.01 -10.55
CA ARG A 84 -19.32 -0.67 -11.87
C ARG A 84 -18.40 -1.91 -12.01
N PHE A 85 -17.35 -2.00 -11.22
CA PHE A 85 -16.46 -3.16 -11.21
C PHE A 85 -16.94 -4.22 -10.22
N LEU A 86 -17.69 -3.85 -9.18
CA LEU A 86 -18.17 -4.75 -8.14
C LEU A 86 -19.36 -5.61 -8.62
N GLU A 87 -20.27 -5.02 -9.40
CA GLU A 87 -21.43 -5.72 -9.94
C GLU A 87 -21.06 -6.93 -10.84
N PRO A 88 -20.13 -6.81 -11.82
CA PRO A 88 -19.66 -7.96 -12.58
C PRO A 88 -19.04 -9.06 -11.71
N LEU A 89 -18.28 -8.72 -10.67
CA LEU A 89 -17.69 -9.70 -9.75
C LEU A 89 -18.79 -10.48 -9.01
N ALA A 90 -19.78 -9.78 -8.47
CA ALA A 90 -20.91 -10.41 -7.79
C ALA A 90 -21.72 -11.31 -8.73
N ARG A 91 -21.91 -10.91 -9.99
CA ARG A 91 -22.60 -11.72 -11.02
C ARG A 91 -21.82 -12.99 -11.36
N ILE A 92 -20.49 -12.89 -11.47
CA ILE A 92 -19.64 -14.06 -11.72
C ILE A 92 -19.78 -15.06 -10.56
N GLU A 93 -19.69 -14.61 -9.31
CA GLU A 93 -19.88 -15.47 -8.14
C GLU A 93 -21.27 -16.12 -8.12
N ALA A 94 -22.32 -15.38 -8.48
CA ALA A 94 -23.68 -15.90 -8.50
C ALA A 94 -23.91 -16.96 -9.60
N THR A 95 -23.17 -16.89 -10.72
CA THR A 95 -23.30 -17.82 -11.85
C THR A 95 -22.31 -18.99 -11.82
N GLN A 96 -21.34 -18.96 -10.93
CA GLN A 96 -20.30 -19.99 -10.80
C GLN A 96 -20.28 -20.51 -9.36
N PRO A 97 -21.13 -21.50 -9.01
CA PRO A 97 -21.14 -22.08 -7.67
C PRO A 97 -19.75 -22.61 -7.25
N GLY A 98 -19.30 -22.23 -6.06
CA GLY A 98 -18.00 -22.59 -5.53
C GLY A 98 -16.86 -21.61 -5.86
N LEU A 99 -17.13 -20.55 -6.64
CA LEU A 99 -16.20 -19.45 -6.86
C LEU A 99 -16.45 -18.33 -5.86
N PHE A 100 -15.39 -17.93 -5.14
CA PHE A 100 -15.42 -16.82 -4.17
C PHE A 100 -14.27 -15.87 -4.48
N ILE A 101 -14.57 -14.59 -4.68
CA ILE A 101 -13.59 -13.57 -5.08
C ILE A 101 -13.31 -12.67 -3.88
N GLY A 102 -12.12 -12.76 -3.30
CA GLY A 102 -11.58 -11.83 -2.30
C GLY A 102 -10.49 -10.96 -2.90
N SER A 103 -10.53 -9.64 -2.69
CA SER A 103 -9.55 -8.75 -3.29
C SER A 103 -9.52 -7.38 -2.62
N ASN A 104 -8.33 -6.78 -2.52
CA ASN A 104 -8.19 -5.39 -2.09
C ASN A 104 -8.81 -4.38 -3.08
N ALA A 105 -9.18 -4.81 -4.27
CA ALA A 105 -9.95 -3.99 -5.22
C ALA A 105 -11.47 -4.00 -4.92
N ARG A 106 -11.94 -4.88 -4.04
CA ARG A 106 -13.36 -5.06 -3.70
C ARG A 106 -13.67 -4.74 -2.24
N ASP A 107 -12.86 -5.29 -1.32
CA ASP A 107 -13.24 -5.46 0.08
C ASP A 107 -12.46 -4.53 1.04
N GLY A 108 -11.68 -3.59 0.50
CA GLY A 108 -10.86 -2.65 1.27
C GLY A 108 -9.38 -2.82 1.02
N ILE A 109 -8.66 -1.70 1.02
CA ILE A 109 -7.25 -1.63 0.61
C ILE A 109 -6.27 -1.81 1.75
N ALA A 110 -6.72 -1.70 2.99
CA ALA A 110 -5.86 -1.85 4.16
C ALA A 110 -5.55 -3.33 4.44
N LEU A 111 -4.40 -3.61 5.05
CA LEU A 111 -4.03 -4.98 5.42
C LEU A 111 -5.10 -5.68 6.28
N PRO A 112 -5.71 -5.04 7.30
CA PRO A 112 -6.81 -5.64 8.05
C PRO A 112 -8.02 -6.01 7.18
N ASP A 113 -8.35 -5.19 6.19
CA ASP A 113 -9.46 -5.47 5.26
C ASP A 113 -9.15 -6.71 4.40
N CYS A 114 -7.92 -6.82 3.91
CA CYS A 114 -7.48 -7.99 3.13
C CYS A 114 -7.54 -9.28 3.96
N LEU A 115 -7.13 -9.24 5.23
CA LEU A 115 -7.24 -10.38 6.15
C LEU A 115 -8.69 -10.77 6.38
N LYS A 116 -9.56 -9.79 6.64
CA LYS A 116 -11.00 -10.01 6.81
C LYS A 116 -11.64 -10.62 5.55
N SER A 117 -11.33 -10.06 4.38
CA SER A 117 -11.81 -10.57 3.08
C SER A 117 -11.37 -12.02 2.86
N GLY A 118 -10.10 -12.35 3.13
CA GLY A 118 -9.58 -13.71 3.03
C GLY A 118 -10.29 -14.68 3.99
N THR A 119 -10.51 -14.28 5.22
CA THR A 119 -11.24 -15.09 6.23
C THR A 119 -12.68 -15.35 5.79
N GLU A 120 -13.37 -14.34 5.28
CA GLU A 120 -14.76 -14.47 4.81
C GLU A 120 -14.85 -15.36 3.57
N ALA A 121 -13.92 -15.23 2.61
CA ALA A 121 -13.84 -16.10 1.46
C ALA A 121 -13.62 -17.58 1.86
N ALA A 122 -12.71 -17.82 2.82
CA ALA A 122 -12.45 -19.15 3.34
C ALA A 122 -13.67 -19.75 4.05
N ARG A 123 -14.41 -18.96 4.85
CA ARG A 123 -15.65 -19.39 5.50
C ARG A 123 -16.70 -19.81 4.48
N LYS A 124 -16.94 -18.99 3.44
CA LYS A 124 -17.90 -19.31 2.35
C LYS A 124 -17.49 -20.56 1.59
N ALA A 125 -16.20 -20.72 1.29
CA ALA A 125 -15.69 -21.93 0.63
C ALA A 125 -15.91 -23.18 1.49
N GLY A 126 -15.62 -23.11 2.78
CA GLY A 126 -15.88 -24.21 3.71
C GLY A 126 -17.34 -24.60 3.79
N GLU A 127 -18.26 -23.62 3.87
CA GLU A 127 -19.71 -23.87 3.87
C GLU A 127 -20.22 -24.47 2.54
N PHE A 128 -19.59 -24.09 1.44
CA PHE A 128 -19.93 -24.68 0.14
C PHE A 128 -19.50 -26.13 0.07
N VAL A 129 -18.24 -26.44 0.42
CA VAL A 129 -17.71 -27.83 0.40
C VAL A 129 -18.48 -28.76 1.33
N ALA A 130 -18.93 -28.24 2.50
CA ALA A 130 -19.72 -29.05 3.45
C ALA A 130 -21.14 -29.42 2.97
N LYS A 131 -21.62 -28.82 1.87
CA LYS A 131 -22.95 -29.05 1.29
C LYS A 131 -22.92 -29.91 0.01
N VAL A 132 -21.73 -30.20 -0.50
CA VAL A 132 -21.48 -31.01 -1.68
C VAL A 132 -21.01 -32.40 -1.26
#